data_370a2146bb7ee4cf3bf46b7d2c59b142
#
_entry.id   370a2146bb7ee4cf3bf46b7d2c59b142
#
_cell.length_a   1.000
_cell.length_b   1.000
_cell.length_c   1.000
_cell.angle_alpha   90.00
_cell.angle_beta   90.00
_cell.angle_gamma   90.00
#
_symmetry.space_group_name_H-M   'P 1'
#
loop_
_entity.id
_entity.type
_entity.pdbx_description
1 polymer ?
#
loop_
_entity_poly.entity_id
_entity_poly.type
_entity_poly.pdbx_seq_one_letter_code
_entity_poly.pdbx_strand_id
1 'polypeptide(L)'
;ISHMRDIDVSWCSDDEIIVTLNKLICLNTENQQLSEKGSLNEIILPEKITFRPNYYKVNDVYAQTIVVYDYAAEIDDLKLAQMVIQSDDTIVWDISISEKDKVIDEISASLRELESRGGIIQDAADKIDTNTEYQKLEIIYQNIKNGNEQIYYVTLRYILKDTSLSSLSKRSKELIHELQLSGLSAYIPTNTTQHEFLSVIDDKSNTIQTPFPVFDTLSRQFPFYYQSHIDDTGLFFGFTETGGLNILNTFKRTKTRNSFDLLAFGLKGGGKSVTFKSMLEDQLLLGNKVMVLDIESEYQPMAKVYGGQTIKINSSSKINP
;
A
#
# COMPACT_ATOMS: atom_id res chain seq x y z
N ILE A 1 -8.96 0.70 -13.72
CA ILE A 1 -9.58 -0.50 -14.37
C ILE A 1 -8.76 -0.96 -15.59
N SER A 2 -8.10 -0.06 -16.35
CA SER A 2 -7.26 -0.45 -17.50
C SER A 2 -6.00 -1.23 -17.11
N HIS A 3 -5.51 -1.10 -15.89
CA HIS A 3 -4.28 -1.76 -15.41
C HIS A 3 -4.53 -3.12 -14.76
N MET A 4 -5.77 -3.47 -14.42
CA MET A 4 -6.11 -4.81 -13.90
C MET A 4 -6.06 -5.94 -14.94
N ARG A 5 -5.84 -5.63 -16.22
CA ARG A 5 -5.77 -6.64 -17.29
C ARG A 5 -4.52 -7.52 -17.25
N ASP A 6 -3.52 -7.12 -16.49
CA ASP A 6 -2.23 -7.81 -16.41
C ASP A 6 -2.04 -8.57 -15.07
N ILE A 7 -3.08 -8.68 -14.25
CA ILE A 7 -3.04 -9.54 -13.06
C ILE A 7 -3.31 -10.96 -13.51
N ASP A 8 -2.27 -11.78 -13.43
CA ASP A 8 -2.37 -13.21 -13.70
C ASP A 8 -3.02 -13.89 -12.48
N VAL A 9 -4.24 -14.34 -12.65
CA VAL A 9 -5.01 -15.01 -11.58
C VAL A 9 -5.06 -16.48 -11.90
N SER A 10 -4.48 -17.30 -11.04
CA SER A 10 -4.51 -18.75 -11.12
C SER A 10 -5.18 -19.35 -9.89
N TRP A 11 -5.72 -20.54 -10.03
CA TRP A 11 -6.18 -21.32 -8.88
C TRP A 11 -4.98 -21.88 -8.14
N CYS A 12 -4.99 -21.75 -6.81
CA CYS A 12 -3.97 -22.39 -5.97
C CYS A 12 -4.14 -23.92 -6.02
N SER A 13 -3.02 -24.62 -6.05
CA SER A 13 -3.00 -26.06 -5.81
C SER A 13 -3.31 -26.39 -4.34
N ASP A 14 -3.70 -27.64 -4.06
CA ASP A 14 -3.95 -28.07 -2.68
C ASP A 14 -2.73 -27.86 -1.78
N ASP A 15 -1.52 -28.09 -2.30
CA ASP A 15 -0.26 -27.88 -1.56
C ASP A 15 -0.04 -26.41 -1.24
N GLU A 16 -0.32 -25.49 -2.15
CA GLU A 16 -0.21 -24.04 -1.92
C GLU A 16 -1.24 -23.57 -0.88
N ILE A 17 -2.45 -24.13 -0.91
CA ILE A 17 -3.48 -23.85 0.12
C ILE A 17 -3.00 -24.32 1.50
N ILE A 18 -2.47 -25.53 1.60
CA ILE A 18 -1.97 -26.10 2.85
C ILE A 18 -0.81 -25.25 3.40
N VAL A 19 0.16 -24.87 2.56
CA VAL A 19 1.27 -24.00 2.95
C VAL A 19 0.77 -22.65 3.44
N THR A 20 -0.20 -22.07 2.75
CA THR A 20 -0.77 -20.76 3.13
C THR A 20 -1.50 -20.84 4.46
N LEU A 21 -2.32 -21.87 4.68
CA LEU A 21 -3.01 -22.11 5.94
C LEU A 21 -2.02 -22.32 7.09
N ASN A 22 -0.97 -23.11 6.88
CA ASN A 22 0.06 -23.31 7.87
C ASN A 22 0.75 -21.98 8.25
N LYS A 23 1.11 -21.15 7.28
CA LYS A 23 1.71 -19.83 7.53
C LYS A 23 0.80 -18.92 8.34
N LEU A 24 -0.48 -18.93 8.05
CA LEU A 24 -1.47 -18.10 8.74
C LEU A 24 -1.71 -18.59 10.18
N ILE A 25 -1.85 -19.90 10.38
CA ILE A 25 -2.21 -20.50 11.66
C ILE A 25 -0.99 -20.63 12.57
N CYS A 26 0.14 -21.12 12.05
CA CYS A 26 1.38 -21.30 12.81
C CYS A 26 2.24 -20.05 12.91
N LEU A 27 1.86 -18.96 12.24
CA LEU A 27 2.59 -17.68 12.19
C LEU A 27 4.02 -17.81 11.65
N ASN A 28 4.31 -18.86 10.90
CA ASN A 28 5.63 -19.11 10.35
C ASN A 28 5.94 -18.14 9.19
N THR A 29 7.15 -17.60 9.21
CA THR A 29 7.68 -16.76 8.11
C THR A 29 8.47 -17.54 7.08
N GLU A 30 8.97 -18.73 7.47
CA GLU A 30 9.78 -19.57 6.58
C GLU A 30 8.93 -20.52 5.75
N ASN A 31 9.33 -20.76 4.51
CA ASN A 31 8.77 -21.81 3.65
C ASN A 31 9.22 -23.17 4.19
N GLN A 32 8.47 -23.73 5.13
CA GLN A 32 8.67 -25.13 5.48
C GLN A 32 8.26 -25.99 4.28
N GLN A 33 9.18 -26.79 3.77
CA GLN A 33 8.82 -27.87 2.85
C GLN A 33 7.87 -28.79 3.59
N LEU A 34 6.68 -29.01 3.03
CA LEU A 34 5.73 -29.97 3.55
C LEU A 34 6.43 -31.32 3.69
N SER A 35 6.50 -31.83 4.90
CA SER A 35 6.99 -33.18 5.10
C SER A 35 5.97 -34.14 4.46
N GLU A 36 6.40 -35.00 3.57
CA GLU A 36 5.54 -35.97 2.89
C GLU A 36 4.84 -36.99 3.82
N LYS A 37 5.06 -36.88 5.14
CA LYS A 37 4.58 -37.83 6.16
C LYS A 37 3.88 -37.10 7.30
N GLY A 38 2.56 -37.11 7.27
CA GLY A 38 1.71 -36.63 8.36
C GLY A 38 0.24 -36.52 7.95
N SER A 39 -0.66 -36.51 8.92
CA SER A 39 -2.06 -36.15 8.65
C SER A 39 -2.14 -34.65 8.34
N LEU A 40 -3.16 -34.24 7.59
CA LEU A 40 -3.39 -32.82 7.24
C LEU A 40 -3.40 -31.93 8.50
N ASN A 41 -3.98 -32.41 9.58
CA ASN A 41 -4.05 -31.72 10.87
C ASN A 41 -2.65 -31.49 11.49
N GLU A 42 -1.76 -32.47 11.38
CA GLU A 42 -0.38 -32.35 11.91
C GLU A 42 0.45 -31.34 11.11
N ILE A 43 0.10 -31.15 9.84
CA ILE A 43 0.79 -30.19 8.97
C ILE A 43 0.29 -28.77 9.23
N ILE A 44 -1.03 -28.58 9.39
CA ILE A 44 -1.65 -27.25 9.43
C ILE A 44 -1.70 -26.69 10.85
N LEU A 45 -1.91 -27.54 11.88
CA LEU A 45 -2.13 -27.07 13.24
C LEU A 45 -0.81 -26.89 14.00
N PRO A 46 -0.68 -25.84 14.82
CA PRO A 46 0.45 -25.64 15.69
C PRO A 46 0.43 -26.60 16.88
N GLU A 47 1.58 -26.91 17.45
CA GLU A 47 1.70 -27.75 18.63
C GLU A 47 1.00 -27.15 19.86
N LYS A 48 1.06 -25.83 19.98
CA LYS A 48 0.50 -25.13 21.14
C LYS A 48 0.03 -23.73 20.79
N ILE A 49 -1.19 -23.42 21.23
CA ILE A 49 -1.73 -22.04 21.21
C ILE A 49 -2.09 -21.64 22.64
N THR A 50 -1.74 -20.41 23.02
CA THR A 50 -2.10 -19.83 24.31
C THR A 50 -2.68 -18.45 24.10
N PHE A 51 -3.95 -18.23 24.47
CA PHE A 51 -4.61 -16.94 24.41
C PHE A 51 -4.44 -16.15 25.70
N ARG A 52 -4.21 -14.85 25.58
CA ARG A 52 -4.11 -13.87 26.66
C ARG A 52 -5.01 -12.68 26.35
N PRO A 53 -5.32 -11.80 27.29
CA PRO A 53 -6.29 -10.72 27.05
C PRO A 53 -6.03 -9.86 25.82
N ASN A 54 -4.77 -9.55 25.49
CA ASN A 54 -4.38 -8.63 24.43
C ASN A 54 -3.32 -9.18 23.47
N TYR A 55 -2.96 -10.45 23.57
CA TYR A 55 -2.07 -11.15 22.66
C TYR A 55 -2.33 -12.66 22.71
N TYR A 56 -1.81 -13.38 21.74
CA TYR A 56 -1.76 -14.83 21.76
C TYR A 56 -0.34 -15.32 21.43
N LYS A 57 -0.05 -16.54 21.82
CA LYS A 57 1.24 -17.18 21.55
C LYS A 57 0.97 -18.48 20.81
N VAL A 58 1.60 -18.63 19.64
CA VAL A 58 1.57 -19.83 18.82
C VAL A 58 2.98 -20.41 18.82
N ASN A 59 3.15 -21.60 19.38
CA ASN A 59 4.46 -22.18 19.64
C ASN A 59 5.36 -21.18 20.38
N ASP A 60 6.42 -20.68 19.77
CA ASP A 60 7.33 -19.69 20.37
C ASP A 60 7.14 -18.26 19.86
N VAL A 61 6.19 -18.03 18.97
CA VAL A 61 5.89 -16.71 18.38
C VAL A 61 4.73 -16.05 19.12
N TYR A 62 4.93 -14.83 19.58
CA TYR A 62 3.86 -13.97 20.10
C TYR A 62 3.21 -13.23 18.93
N ALA A 63 1.90 -13.07 19.01
CA ALA A 63 1.14 -12.29 18.04
C ALA A 63 0.13 -11.37 18.73
N GLN A 64 -0.12 -10.24 18.09
CA GLN A 64 -1.08 -9.25 18.54
C GLN A 64 -1.87 -8.73 17.33
N THR A 65 -3.18 -8.75 17.42
CA THR A 65 -4.05 -8.21 16.40
C THR A 65 -4.39 -6.75 16.71
N ILE A 66 -4.27 -5.90 15.71
CA ILE A 66 -4.70 -4.51 15.74
C ILE A 66 -5.86 -4.40 14.75
N VAL A 67 -6.99 -3.88 15.21
CA VAL A 67 -8.21 -3.73 14.41
C VAL A 67 -8.48 -2.27 14.14
N VAL A 68 -8.71 -1.93 12.88
CA VAL A 68 -9.15 -0.59 12.48
C VAL A 68 -10.67 -0.54 12.61
N TYR A 69 -11.17 0.47 13.33
CA TYR A 69 -12.59 0.63 13.62
C TYR A 69 -13.19 1.92 13.07
N ASP A 70 -12.36 2.85 12.57
CA ASP A 70 -12.85 4.08 11.94
C ASP A 70 -11.88 4.52 10.84
N TYR A 71 -12.43 5.05 9.77
CA TYR A 71 -11.72 5.47 8.58
C TYR A 71 -11.96 6.95 8.32
N ALA A 72 -10.93 7.68 7.87
CA ALA A 72 -11.10 9.02 7.38
C ALA A 72 -12.00 9.04 6.12
N ALA A 73 -12.73 10.14 5.93
CA ALA A 73 -13.58 10.31 4.73
C ALA A 73 -12.73 10.30 3.43
N GLU A 74 -11.50 10.75 3.51
CA GLU A 74 -10.52 10.71 2.43
C GLU A 74 -9.22 10.11 2.96
N ILE A 75 -8.70 9.11 2.27
CA ILE A 75 -7.42 8.47 2.55
C ILE A 75 -6.55 8.66 1.32
N ASP A 76 -5.32 9.08 1.51
CA ASP A 76 -4.35 9.25 0.43
C ASP A 76 -4.24 7.97 -0.41
N ASP A 77 -4.13 8.13 -1.71
CA ASP A 77 -4.00 7.03 -2.65
C ASP A 77 -2.83 6.12 -2.28
N LEU A 78 -3.06 4.81 -2.34
CA LEU A 78 -2.07 3.78 -2.04
C LEU A 78 -1.51 3.79 -0.60
N LYS A 79 -2.03 4.62 0.31
CA LYS A 79 -1.47 4.72 1.67
C LYS A 79 -1.51 3.38 2.40
N LEU A 80 -2.66 2.70 2.37
CA LEU A 80 -2.80 1.37 2.97
C LEU A 80 -2.00 0.30 2.21
N ALA A 81 -1.93 0.42 0.88
CA ALA A 81 -1.13 -0.48 0.07
C ALA A 81 0.38 -0.34 0.37
N GLN A 82 0.87 0.88 0.59
CA GLN A 82 2.25 1.12 0.99
C GLN A 82 2.58 0.52 2.36
N MET A 83 1.67 0.61 3.32
CA MET A 83 1.81 -0.06 4.63
C MET A 83 1.92 -1.58 4.48
N VAL A 84 1.10 -2.18 3.61
CA VAL A 84 1.14 -3.62 3.31
C VAL A 84 2.48 -4.04 2.72
N ILE A 85 3.03 -3.26 1.78
CA ILE A 85 4.29 -3.59 1.08
C ILE A 85 5.50 -3.49 2.01
N GLN A 86 5.45 -2.63 3.01
CA GLN A 86 6.57 -2.39 3.94
C GLN A 86 6.58 -3.33 5.14
N SER A 87 5.53 -4.13 5.35
CA SER A 87 5.36 -4.99 6.53
C SER A 87 5.47 -6.46 6.19
N ASP A 88 6.27 -7.21 6.95
CA ASP A 88 6.31 -8.68 6.93
C ASP A 88 5.15 -9.29 7.74
N ASP A 89 4.33 -8.47 8.36
CA ASP A 89 3.20 -8.89 9.18
C ASP A 89 2.00 -9.32 8.31
N THR A 90 1.07 -10.04 8.88
CA THR A 90 -0.13 -10.48 8.17
C THR A 90 -1.19 -9.38 8.23
N ILE A 91 -1.77 -9.05 7.09
CA ILE A 91 -2.85 -8.08 6.97
C ILE A 91 -4.05 -8.79 6.40
N VAL A 92 -5.18 -8.64 7.07
CA VAL A 92 -6.46 -9.25 6.70
C VAL A 92 -7.45 -8.15 6.36
N TRP A 93 -8.01 -8.23 5.17
CA TRP A 93 -9.08 -7.37 4.70
C TRP A 93 -10.34 -8.18 4.56
N ASP A 94 -11.29 -7.99 5.46
CA ASP A 94 -12.63 -8.51 5.33
C ASP A 94 -13.52 -7.47 4.65
N ILE A 95 -13.97 -7.77 3.45
CA ILE A 95 -14.77 -6.85 2.65
C ILE A 95 -16.11 -7.52 2.37
N SER A 96 -17.19 -6.90 2.81
CA SER A 96 -18.54 -7.37 2.53
C SER A 96 -19.37 -6.26 1.87
N ILE A 97 -20.31 -6.67 1.02
CA ILE A 97 -21.24 -5.74 0.37
C ILE A 97 -22.39 -5.50 1.33
N SER A 98 -22.75 -4.23 1.55
CA SER A 98 -23.92 -3.87 2.34
C SER A 98 -25.15 -3.64 1.47
N GLU A 99 -26.34 -3.80 2.08
CA GLU A 99 -27.57 -3.38 1.47
C GLU A 99 -27.67 -1.83 1.52
N LYS A 100 -27.72 -1.22 0.34
CA LYS A 100 -27.68 0.26 0.19
C LYS A 100 -28.75 0.95 1.02
N ASP A 101 -29.97 0.46 1.01
CA ASP A 101 -31.10 1.06 1.72
C ASP A 101 -30.90 1.04 3.24
N LYS A 102 -30.38 -0.07 3.77
CA LYS A 102 -30.10 -0.23 5.20
C LYS A 102 -29.04 0.80 5.67
N VAL A 103 -27.96 0.97 4.91
CA VAL A 103 -26.92 1.93 5.27
C VAL A 103 -27.41 3.38 5.15
N ILE A 104 -28.23 3.69 4.16
CA ILE A 104 -28.86 5.02 4.04
C ILE A 104 -29.72 5.31 5.27
N ASP A 105 -30.48 4.34 5.75
CA ASP A 105 -31.29 4.48 6.95
C ASP A 105 -30.45 4.66 8.21
N GLU A 106 -29.39 3.88 8.38
CA GLU A 106 -28.43 3.99 9.49
C GLU A 106 -27.73 5.36 9.51
N ILE A 107 -27.22 5.82 8.36
CA ILE A 107 -26.58 7.14 8.25
C ILE A 107 -27.59 8.26 8.52
N SER A 108 -28.81 8.14 7.99
CA SER A 108 -29.86 9.12 8.23
C SER A 108 -30.27 9.21 9.70
N ALA A 109 -30.24 8.07 10.42
CA ALA A 109 -30.49 8.05 11.86
C ALA A 109 -29.35 8.72 12.64
N SER A 110 -28.10 8.41 12.27
CA SER A 110 -26.91 9.02 12.90
C SER A 110 -26.83 10.53 12.66
N LEU A 111 -27.13 11.01 11.45
CA LEU A 111 -27.18 12.44 11.15
C LEU A 111 -28.21 13.18 12.02
N ARG A 112 -29.44 12.62 12.20
CA ARG A 112 -30.46 13.20 13.08
C ARG A 112 -30.01 13.22 14.54
N GLU A 113 -29.32 12.17 15.00
CA GLU A 113 -28.80 12.13 16.36
C GLU A 113 -27.72 13.19 16.58
N LEU A 114 -26.75 13.33 15.66
CA LEU A 114 -25.71 14.35 15.74
C LEU A 114 -26.28 15.78 15.68
N GLU A 115 -27.28 16.01 14.83
CA GLU A 115 -27.97 17.30 14.76
C GLU A 115 -28.65 17.62 16.09
N SER A 116 -29.33 16.64 16.69
CA SER A 116 -29.96 16.79 18.01
C SER A 116 -28.96 17.08 19.12
N ARG A 117 -27.81 16.35 19.12
CA ARG A 117 -26.72 16.56 20.08
C ARG A 117 -26.07 17.94 19.92
N GLY A 118 -25.81 18.37 18.69
CA GLY A 118 -25.19 19.66 18.40
C GLY A 118 -25.96 20.86 18.91
N GLY A 119 -27.30 20.74 19.03
CA GLY A 119 -28.17 21.76 19.64
C GLY A 119 -28.09 21.84 21.17
N ILE A 120 -27.60 20.80 21.84
CA ILE A 120 -27.60 20.68 23.31
C ILE A 120 -26.22 20.94 23.90
N ILE A 121 -25.14 20.69 23.14
CA ILE A 121 -23.76 20.77 23.60
C ILE A 121 -23.36 22.22 23.88
N GLN A 122 -22.87 22.49 25.10
CA GLN A 122 -22.37 23.80 25.50
C GLN A 122 -20.86 23.98 25.36
N ASP A 123 -20.11 22.87 25.39
CA ASP A 123 -18.65 22.90 25.21
C ASP A 123 -18.28 23.15 23.74
N ALA A 124 -17.36 24.07 23.51
CA ALA A 124 -16.94 24.45 22.16
C ALA A 124 -16.14 23.33 21.44
N ALA A 125 -15.34 22.56 22.18
CA ALA A 125 -14.56 21.46 21.62
C ALA A 125 -15.49 20.32 21.19
N ASP A 126 -16.39 19.88 22.05
CA ASP A 126 -17.36 18.82 21.75
C ASP A 126 -18.28 19.22 20.58
N LYS A 127 -18.57 20.51 20.45
CA LYS A 127 -19.38 21.04 19.34
C LYS A 127 -18.64 20.97 18.01
N ILE A 128 -17.34 21.24 18.01
CA ILE A 128 -16.48 21.12 16.82
C ILE A 128 -16.39 19.67 16.40
N ASP A 129 -16.17 18.75 17.33
CA ASP A 129 -16.06 17.32 17.06
C ASP A 129 -17.37 16.77 16.49
N THR A 130 -18.50 17.10 17.09
CA THR A 130 -19.85 16.70 16.61
C THR A 130 -20.12 17.25 15.20
N ASN A 131 -19.73 18.49 14.92
CA ASN A 131 -19.91 19.09 13.61
C ASN A 131 -19.02 18.44 12.55
N THR A 132 -17.79 18.08 12.91
CA THR A 132 -16.85 17.37 12.03
C THR A 132 -17.39 15.98 11.67
N GLU A 133 -17.92 15.26 12.64
CA GLU A 133 -18.55 13.96 12.44
C GLU A 133 -19.81 14.06 11.57
N TYR A 134 -20.64 15.07 11.81
CA TYR A 134 -21.80 15.35 10.97
C TYR A 134 -21.41 15.61 9.50
N GLN A 135 -20.42 16.44 9.26
CA GLN A 135 -19.94 16.75 7.91
C GLN A 135 -19.39 15.51 7.18
N LYS A 136 -18.64 14.66 7.88
CA LYS A 136 -18.17 13.39 7.33
C LYS A 136 -19.33 12.50 6.86
N LEU A 137 -20.32 12.31 7.72
CA LEU A 137 -21.49 11.49 7.41
C LEU A 137 -22.36 12.09 6.30
N GLU A 138 -22.46 13.41 6.24
CA GLU A 138 -23.20 14.11 5.18
C GLU A 138 -22.56 13.89 3.81
N ILE A 139 -21.23 13.98 3.71
CA ILE A 139 -20.51 13.71 2.47
C ILE A 139 -20.75 12.27 2.02
N ILE A 140 -20.62 11.31 2.93
CA ILE A 140 -20.89 9.90 2.66
C ILE A 140 -22.33 9.70 2.15
N TYR A 141 -23.29 10.28 2.85
CA TYR A 141 -24.72 10.20 2.49
C TYR A 141 -25.00 10.75 1.08
N GLN A 142 -24.42 11.90 0.76
CA GLN A 142 -24.59 12.53 -0.55
C GLN A 142 -23.96 11.69 -1.67
N ASN A 143 -22.77 11.16 -1.45
CA ASN A 143 -22.08 10.29 -2.41
C ASN A 143 -22.87 9.01 -2.70
N ILE A 144 -23.47 8.42 -1.67
CA ILE A 144 -24.29 7.22 -1.81
C ILE A 144 -25.60 7.53 -2.56
N LYS A 145 -26.25 8.63 -2.23
CA LYS A 145 -27.56 8.99 -2.76
C LYS A 145 -27.50 9.50 -4.20
N ASN A 146 -26.47 10.28 -4.52
CA ASN A 146 -26.30 10.92 -5.83
C ASN A 146 -25.47 10.09 -6.81
N GLY A 147 -24.62 9.22 -6.31
CA GLY A 147 -23.85 8.26 -7.08
C GLY A 147 -24.50 6.89 -7.08
N ASN A 148 -24.34 6.13 -8.15
CA ASN A 148 -24.69 4.71 -8.17
C ASN A 148 -23.64 3.86 -7.44
N GLU A 149 -23.13 4.35 -6.30
CA GLU A 149 -22.04 3.73 -5.57
C GLU A 149 -22.54 2.66 -4.61
N GLN A 150 -21.84 1.55 -4.61
CA GLN A 150 -22.04 0.45 -3.67
C GLN A 150 -21.27 0.74 -2.39
N ILE A 151 -21.88 0.48 -1.24
CA ILE A 151 -21.22 0.59 0.05
C ILE A 151 -20.62 -0.74 0.44
N TYR A 152 -19.43 -0.66 1.00
CA TYR A 152 -18.72 -1.80 1.53
C TYR A 152 -18.54 -1.65 3.04
N TYR A 153 -18.69 -2.75 3.75
CA TYR A 153 -18.17 -2.87 5.10
C TYR A 153 -16.76 -3.45 5.01
N VAL A 154 -15.81 -2.75 5.60
CA VAL A 154 -14.42 -3.19 5.60
C VAL A 154 -13.95 -3.32 7.03
N THR A 155 -13.38 -4.46 7.37
CA THR A 155 -12.62 -4.64 8.61
C THR A 155 -11.18 -4.93 8.25
N LEU A 156 -10.30 -4.04 8.65
CA LEU A 156 -8.87 -4.18 8.42
C LEU A 156 -8.20 -4.61 9.72
N ARG A 157 -7.45 -5.72 9.66
CA ARG A 157 -6.69 -6.27 10.78
C ARG A 157 -5.22 -6.38 10.44
N TYR A 158 -4.39 -5.91 11.34
CA TYR A 158 -2.95 -6.13 11.31
C TYR A 158 -2.58 -7.15 12.38
N ILE A 159 -1.94 -8.24 11.99
CA ILE A 159 -1.45 -9.27 12.88
C ILE A 159 0.05 -9.15 12.93
N LEU A 160 0.55 -8.52 13.98
CA LEU A 160 1.97 -8.38 14.23
C LEU A 160 2.52 -9.61 14.92
N LYS A 161 3.71 -10.02 14.56
CA LYS A 161 4.40 -11.22 15.06
C LYS A 161 5.78 -10.86 15.58
N ASP A 162 6.18 -11.46 16.71
CA ASP A 162 7.52 -11.30 17.27
C ASP A 162 7.87 -12.47 18.22
N THR A 163 9.13 -12.76 18.38
CA THR A 163 9.61 -13.72 19.38
C THR A 163 9.69 -13.11 20.79
N SER A 164 9.64 -11.77 20.89
CA SER A 164 9.67 -11.01 22.14
C SER A 164 8.39 -10.22 22.35
N LEU A 165 7.71 -10.45 23.47
CA LEU A 165 6.49 -9.72 23.82
C LEU A 165 6.73 -8.21 24.02
N SER A 166 7.89 -7.80 24.50
CA SER A 166 8.24 -6.39 24.69
C SER A 166 8.42 -5.68 23.35
N SER A 167 9.09 -6.32 22.39
CA SER A 167 9.25 -5.82 21.02
C SER A 167 7.91 -5.72 20.33
N LEU A 168 7.09 -6.77 20.41
CA LEU A 168 5.74 -6.79 19.84
C LEU A 168 4.88 -5.62 20.35
N SER A 169 4.88 -5.40 21.67
CA SER A 169 4.10 -4.30 22.27
C SER A 169 4.58 -2.91 21.81
N LYS A 170 5.88 -2.74 21.59
CA LYS A 170 6.44 -1.49 21.06
C LYS A 170 5.99 -1.27 19.61
N ARG A 171 6.17 -2.27 18.74
CA ARG A 171 5.77 -2.23 17.33
C ARG A 171 4.26 -1.97 17.18
N SER A 172 3.43 -2.60 18.03
CA SER A 172 1.98 -2.38 17.99
C SER A 172 1.58 -0.94 18.30
N LYS A 173 2.25 -0.28 19.24
CA LYS A 173 2.01 1.13 19.55
C LYS A 173 2.48 2.05 18.42
N GLU A 174 3.63 1.74 17.84
CA GLU A 174 4.17 2.48 16.69
C GLU A 174 3.22 2.39 15.49
N LEU A 175 2.71 1.20 15.17
CA LEU A 175 1.75 1.02 14.08
C LEU A 175 0.43 1.75 14.35
N ILE A 176 -0.13 1.67 15.57
CA ILE A 176 -1.36 2.41 15.90
C ILE A 176 -1.14 3.92 15.72
N HIS A 177 0.00 4.43 16.12
CA HIS A 177 0.32 5.85 15.92
C HIS A 177 0.44 6.20 14.43
N GLU A 178 1.06 5.37 13.62
CA GLU A 178 1.18 5.56 12.18
C GLU A 178 -0.19 5.52 11.48
N LEU A 179 -1.06 4.58 11.88
CA LEU A 179 -2.44 4.51 11.40
C LEU A 179 -3.22 5.79 11.75
N GLN A 180 -3.08 6.29 12.97
CA GLN A 180 -3.71 7.56 13.40
C GLN A 180 -3.23 8.75 12.57
N LEU A 181 -1.93 8.84 12.27
CA LEU A 181 -1.39 9.88 11.39
C LEU A 181 -1.95 9.79 9.95
N SER A 182 -2.40 8.61 9.56
CA SER A 182 -3.04 8.35 8.26
C SER A 182 -4.57 8.50 8.29
N GLY A 183 -5.13 9.04 9.38
CA GLY A 183 -6.57 9.25 9.53
C GLY A 183 -7.38 8.00 9.87
N LEU A 184 -6.72 6.93 10.34
CA LEU A 184 -7.36 5.68 10.73
C LEU A 184 -7.37 5.56 12.25
N SER A 185 -8.49 5.13 12.81
CA SER A 185 -8.57 4.82 14.23
C SER A 185 -8.43 3.31 14.45
N ALA A 186 -7.48 2.90 15.27
CA ALA A 186 -7.18 1.50 15.51
C ALA A 186 -6.98 1.20 16.99
N TYR A 187 -7.25 -0.04 17.38
CA TYR A 187 -7.07 -0.50 18.75
C TYR A 187 -6.63 -1.97 18.82
N ILE A 188 -6.13 -2.39 19.98
CA ILE A 188 -5.84 -3.77 20.28
C ILE A 188 -7.04 -4.37 21.02
N PRO A 189 -7.77 -5.33 20.44
CA PRO A 189 -8.89 -5.99 21.08
C PRO A 189 -8.48 -6.67 22.39
N THR A 190 -9.30 -6.52 23.42
CA THR A 190 -9.04 -7.12 24.74
C THR A 190 -10.06 -8.20 25.03
N ASN A 191 -9.59 -9.38 25.48
CA ASN A 191 -10.40 -10.55 25.79
C ASN A 191 -11.12 -11.22 24.59
N THR A 192 -10.83 -10.81 23.36
CA THR A 192 -11.35 -11.38 22.12
C THR A 192 -10.26 -11.99 21.24
N THR A 193 -9.06 -12.18 21.78
CA THR A 193 -7.88 -12.65 21.03
C THR A 193 -8.08 -13.98 20.31
N GLN A 194 -8.85 -14.91 20.90
CA GLN A 194 -9.22 -16.17 20.24
C GLN A 194 -10.13 -15.92 19.05
N HIS A 195 -11.08 -15.02 19.18
CA HIS A 195 -11.99 -14.65 18.12
C HIS A 195 -11.23 -13.98 16.96
N GLU A 196 -10.33 -13.05 17.29
CA GLU A 196 -9.51 -12.38 16.28
C GLU A 196 -8.55 -13.33 15.55
N PHE A 197 -8.02 -14.34 16.26
CA PHE A 197 -7.23 -15.40 15.64
C PHE A 197 -8.08 -16.23 14.66
N LEU A 198 -9.31 -16.60 15.04
CA LEU A 198 -10.20 -17.37 14.18
C LEU A 198 -10.72 -16.57 13.00
N SER A 199 -10.86 -15.25 13.12
CA SER A 199 -11.34 -14.38 12.04
C SER A 199 -10.43 -14.36 10.80
N VAL A 200 -9.19 -14.81 10.93
CA VAL A 200 -8.25 -14.96 9.81
C VAL A 200 -8.66 -16.11 8.88
N ILE A 201 -9.39 -17.08 9.43
CA ILE A 201 -9.73 -18.35 8.75
C ILE A 201 -11.22 -18.45 8.47
N ASP A 202 -12.05 -17.86 9.33
CA ASP A 202 -13.51 -17.95 9.28
C ASP A 202 -14.15 -16.57 9.19
N ASP A 203 -14.76 -16.25 8.06
CA ASP A 203 -15.48 -15.00 7.80
C ASP A 203 -16.68 -14.79 8.72
N LYS A 204 -17.25 -15.86 9.27
CA LYS A 204 -18.41 -15.81 10.19
C LYS A 204 -18.04 -15.23 11.56
N SER A 205 -16.76 -15.20 11.90
CA SER A 205 -16.27 -14.61 13.14
C SER A 205 -16.17 -13.09 13.07
N ASN A 206 -16.42 -12.46 11.92
CA ASN A 206 -16.31 -11.02 11.74
C ASN A 206 -17.48 -10.27 12.38
N THR A 207 -17.27 -9.70 13.57
CA THR A 207 -18.28 -8.95 14.33
C THR A 207 -18.19 -7.43 14.15
N ILE A 208 -17.09 -6.93 13.63
CA ILE A 208 -16.86 -5.49 13.44
C ILE A 208 -17.13 -5.16 11.97
N GLN A 209 -18.22 -4.48 11.72
CA GLN A 209 -18.58 -4.01 10.38
C GLN A 209 -18.50 -2.48 10.38
N THR A 210 -17.39 -1.93 9.93
CA THR A 210 -17.22 -0.49 9.79
C THR A 210 -17.48 -0.09 8.34
N PRO A 211 -18.43 0.83 8.09
CA PRO A 211 -18.68 1.30 6.74
C PRO A 211 -17.43 2.02 6.22
N PHE A 212 -16.93 1.56 5.09
CA PHE A 212 -15.81 2.20 4.40
C PHE A 212 -16.37 3.22 3.41
N PRO A 213 -15.98 4.48 3.51
CA PRO A 213 -16.47 5.49 2.60
C PRO A 213 -15.95 5.21 1.19
N VAL A 214 -16.88 5.00 0.27
CA VAL A 214 -16.72 5.11 -1.17
C VAL A 214 -15.87 4.04 -1.88
N PHE A 215 -16.47 3.40 -2.86
CA PHE A 215 -15.83 2.45 -3.78
C PHE A 215 -14.52 2.99 -4.39
N ASP A 216 -14.46 4.28 -4.71
CA ASP A 216 -13.29 4.91 -5.30
C ASP A 216 -12.09 4.89 -4.34
N THR A 217 -12.31 5.18 -3.06
CA THR A 217 -11.26 5.12 -2.03
C THR A 217 -10.77 3.67 -1.82
N LEU A 218 -11.67 2.69 -1.74
CA LEU A 218 -11.30 1.28 -1.56
C LEU A 218 -10.50 0.76 -2.75
N SER A 219 -10.90 1.09 -3.97
CA SER A 219 -10.20 0.65 -5.19
C SER A 219 -8.79 1.22 -5.31
N ARG A 220 -8.57 2.42 -4.79
CA ARG A 220 -7.24 3.07 -4.75
C ARG A 220 -6.32 2.50 -3.68
N GLN A 221 -6.88 1.79 -2.69
CA GLN A 221 -6.12 1.14 -1.61
C GLN A 221 -5.81 -0.34 -1.91
N PHE A 222 -6.03 -0.81 -3.15
CA PHE A 222 -5.84 -2.21 -3.52
C PHE A 222 -4.40 -2.65 -3.27
N PRO A 223 -4.15 -3.60 -2.32
CA PRO A 223 -2.80 -3.90 -1.83
C PRO A 223 -1.92 -4.65 -2.83
N PHE A 224 -2.53 -5.24 -3.88
CA PHE A 224 -1.82 -6.00 -4.90
C PHE A 224 -1.40 -5.16 -6.10
N TYR A 225 -1.49 -3.84 -6.01
CA TYR A 225 -0.99 -2.92 -7.01
C TYR A 225 0.53 -2.74 -6.85
N TYR A 226 1.27 -3.82 -7.04
CA TYR A 226 2.72 -3.76 -7.14
C TYR A 226 3.12 -3.61 -8.61
N GLN A 227 3.84 -2.56 -8.92
CA GLN A 227 4.31 -2.32 -10.26
C GLN A 227 5.83 -2.17 -10.24
N SER A 228 6.51 -3.01 -11.01
CA SER A 228 7.94 -2.87 -11.30
C SER A 228 8.14 -2.81 -12.80
N HIS A 229 9.13 -2.05 -13.23
CA HIS A 229 9.56 -1.99 -14.61
C HIS A 229 11.03 -2.42 -14.66
N ILE A 230 11.27 -3.67 -15.02
CA ILE A 230 12.62 -4.24 -15.06
C ILE A 230 12.89 -4.76 -16.47
N ASP A 231 13.72 -4.04 -17.22
CA ASP A 231 14.30 -4.54 -18.45
C ASP A 231 15.54 -5.35 -18.14
N ASP A 232 15.89 -6.33 -19.01
CA ASP A 232 17.06 -7.21 -18.85
C ASP A 232 18.39 -6.44 -18.73
N THR A 233 18.44 -5.26 -19.32
CA THR A 233 19.52 -4.28 -19.24
C THR A 233 18.91 -2.90 -19.21
N GLY A 234 19.54 -1.94 -18.55
CA GLY A 234 19.00 -0.58 -18.52
C GLY A 234 19.55 0.26 -17.38
N LEU A 235 19.04 1.47 -17.28
CA LEU A 235 19.40 2.43 -16.27
C LEU A 235 18.40 2.35 -15.11
N PHE A 236 18.91 2.47 -13.90
CA PHE A 236 18.07 2.59 -12.71
C PHE A 236 17.49 4.01 -12.62
N PHE A 237 16.18 4.14 -12.78
CA PHE A 237 15.46 5.41 -12.68
C PHE A 237 14.91 5.70 -11.29
N GLY A 238 14.96 4.75 -10.38
CA GLY A 238 14.41 4.86 -9.04
C GLY A 238 13.40 3.76 -8.75
N PHE A 239 12.48 4.09 -7.85
CA PHE A 239 11.40 3.19 -7.45
C PHE A 239 10.06 3.71 -8.00
N THR A 240 9.14 2.80 -8.23
CA THR A 240 7.74 3.14 -8.51
C THR A 240 7.06 3.62 -7.22
N GLU A 241 5.87 4.20 -7.32
CA GLU A 241 5.07 4.60 -6.15
C GLU A 241 4.76 3.41 -5.22
N THR A 242 4.74 2.19 -5.76
CA THR A 242 4.50 0.95 -5.02
C THR A 242 5.78 0.29 -4.50
N GLY A 243 6.92 0.98 -4.56
CA GLY A 243 8.22 0.47 -4.08
C GLY A 243 8.93 -0.49 -5.04
N GLY A 244 8.38 -0.74 -6.22
CA GLY A 244 9.01 -1.59 -7.24
C GLY A 244 10.20 -0.92 -7.91
N LEU A 245 11.17 -1.72 -8.34
CA LEU A 245 12.33 -1.23 -9.09
C LEU A 245 11.90 -0.70 -10.46
N ASN A 246 12.49 0.43 -10.86
CA ASN A 246 12.31 1.00 -12.19
C ASN A 246 13.67 0.99 -12.93
N ILE A 247 13.91 -0.06 -13.72
CA ILE A 247 15.10 -0.25 -14.55
C ILE A 247 14.65 -0.25 -16.00
N LEU A 248 15.00 0.78 -16.74
CA LEU A 248 14.55 0.96 -18.12
C LEU A 248 15.74 0.99 -19.10
N ASN A 249 15.62 0.16 -20.12
CA ASN A 249 16.49 0.27 -21.28
C ASN A 249 15.86 1.26 -22.30
N THR A 250 16.46 2.44 -22.41
CA THR A 250 15.98 3.50 -23.32
C THR A 250 16.09 3.11 -24.79
N PHE A 251 16.85 2.06 -25.13
CA PHE A 251 16.98 1.54 -26.50
C PHE A 251 16.10 0.31 -26.77
N LYS A 252 15.31 -0.16 -25.78
CA LYS A 252 14.40 -1.31 -25.95
C LYS A 252 13.01 -0.81 -26.38
N ARG A 253 12.54 -1.31 -27.51
CA ARG A 253 11.14 -1.12 -27.97
C ARG A 253 10.25 -2.22 -27.41
N THR A 254 9.07 -1.84 -26.96
CA THR A 254 8.04 -2.75 -26.54
C THR A 254 6.69 -2.35 -27.20
N LYS A 255 5.63 -3.11 -26.98
CA LYS A 255 4.30 -2.75 -27.47
C LYS A 255 3.81 -1.39 -26.92
N THR A 256 4.27 -0.99 -25.76
CA THR A 256 3.91 0.27 -25.09
C THR A 256 4.95 1.37 -25.24
N ARG A 257 6.20 1.01 -25.61
CA ARG A 257 7.32 1.94 -25.85
C ARG A 257 7.76 1.83 -27.30
N ASN A 258 7.19 2.68 -28.15
CA ASN A 258 7.40 2.64 -29.61
C ASN A 258 8.56 3.52 -30.09
N SER A 259 9.05 4.43 -29.24
CA SER A 259 10.13 5.36 -29.54
C SER A 259 11.26 5.23 -28.54
N PHE A 260 12.46 5.69 -28.96
CA PHE A 260 13.62 5.85 -28.07
C PHE A 260 13.72 7.26 -27.50
N ASP A 261 12.78 8.15 -27.87
CA ASP A 261 12.78 9.53 -27.41
C ASP A 261 12.37 9.59 -25.93
N LEU A 262 13.11 10.40 -25.18
CA LEU A 262 12.83 10.68 -23.79
C LEU A 262 12.60 12.18 -23.60
N LEU A 263 11.48 12.55 -23.03
CA LEU A 263 11.15 13.92 -22.67
C LEU A 263 11.12 14.08 -21.15
N ALA A 264 11.85 15.06 -20.63
CA ALA A 264 11.83 15.38 -19.21
C ALA A 264 11.29 16.79 -18.96
N PHE A 265 10.27 16.88 -18.14
CA PHE A 265 9.67 18.12 -17.69
C PHE A 265 9.90 18.33 -16.20
N GLY A 266 10.10 19.58 -15.79
CA GLY A 266 10.25 19.87 -14.37
C GLY A 266 10.56 21.34 -14.13
N LEU A 267 10.29 21.81 -12.94
CA LEU A 267 10.60 23.18 -12.51
C LEU A 267 12.12 23.43 -12.48
N LYS A 268 12.52 24.70 -12.52
CA LYS A 268 13.91 25.08 -12.35
C LYS A 268 14.39 24.63 -10.94
N GLY A 269 15.54 23.96 -10.89
CA GLY A 269 16.07 23.36 -9.64
C GLY A 269 15.52 21.96 -9.31
N GLY A 270 14.57 21.44 -10.09
CA GLY A 270 13.94 20.11 -9.86
C GLY A 270 14.79 18.90 -10.27
N GLY A 271 16.11 19.04 -10.44
CA GLY A 271 17.02 17.92 -10.67
C GLY A 271 17.14 17.42 -12.11
N LYS A 272 16.45 18.02 -13.11
CA LYS A 272 16.49 17.57 -14.52
C LYS A 272 17.90 17.34 -15.05
N SER A 273 18.77 18.37 -14.96
CA SER A 273 20.16 18.29 -15.45
C SER A 273 20.97 17.22 -14.70
N VAL A 274 20.71 17.01 -13.40
CA VAL A 274 21.38 15.96 -12.61
C VAL A 274 20.98 14.59 -13.10
N THR A 275 19.69 14.35 -13.31
CA THR A 275 19.17 13.08 -13.84
C THR A 275 19.77 12.79 -15.22
N PHE A 276 19.76 13.76 -16.14
CA PHE A 276 20.33 13.57 -17.45
C PHE A 276 21.85 13.32 -17.41
N LYS A 277 22.58 14.01 -16.54
CA LYS A 277 24.02 13.77 -16.37
C LYS A 277 24.29 12.35 -15.90
N SER A 278 23.53 11.85 -14.91
CA SER A 278 23.65 10.46 -14.46
C SER A 278 23.35 9.46 -15.59
N MET A 279 22.26 9.68 -16.34
CA MET A 279 21.92 8.82 -17.48
C MET A 279 23.01 8.80 -18.58
N LEU A 280 23.59 9.95 -18.89
CA LEU A 280 24.66 10.05 -19.88
C LEU A 280 25.94 9.38 -19.38
N GLU A 281 26.24 9.51 -18.10
CA GLU A 281 27.37 8.84 -17.46
C GLU A 281 27.24 7.31 -17.58
N ASP A 282 26.08 6.76 -17.26
CA ASP A 282 25.81 5.33 -17.42
C ASP A 282 25.94 4.89 -18.87
N GLN A 283 25.48 5.70 -19.85
CA GLN A 283 25.65 5.39 -21.27
C GLN A 283 27.12 5.39 -21.69
N LEU A 284 27.92 6.32 -21.18
CA LEU A 284 29.37 6.36 -21.44
C LEU A 284 30.09 5.16 -20.83
N LEU A 285 29.70 4.75 -19.62
CA LEU A 285 30.24 3.55 -18.96
C LEU A 285 29.90 2.27 -19.72
N LEU A 286 28.73 2.21 -20.37
CA LEU A 286 28.33 1.11 -21.26
C LEU A 286 29.06 1.15 -22.62
N GLY A 287 29.92 2.13 -22.88
CA GLY A 287 30.69 2.27 -24.11
C GLY A 287 29.90 2.94 -25.25
N ASN A 288 28.77 3.52 -24.98
CA ASN A 288 27.96 4.23 -25.98
C ASN A 288 28.56 5.60 -26.30
N LYS A 289 28.39 6.05 -27.54
CA LYS A 289 28.76 7.40 -27.95
C LYS A 289 27.65 8.38 -27.57
N VAL A 290 28.02 9.44 -26.90
CA VAL A 290 27.09 10.48 -26.41
C VAL A 290 27.42 11.80 -27.10
N MET A 291 26.37 12.48 -27.60
CA MET A 291 26.47 13.83 -28.14
C MET A 291 25.45 14.71 -27.41
N VAL A 292 25.91 15.85 -26.88
CA VAL A 292 25.09 16.78 -26.12
C VAL A 292 25.09 18.13 -26.82
N LEU A 293 23.89 18.69 -27.06
CA LEU A 293 23.72 20.08 -27.43
C LEU A 293 23.47 20.89 -26.16
N ASP A 294 24.51 21.62 -25.74
CA ASP A 294 24.55 22.27 -24.42
C ASP A 294 24.53 23.80 -24.59
N ILE A 295 23.38 24.40 -24.31
CA ILE A 295 23.18 25.84 -24.45
C ILE A 295 23.73 26.60 -23.21
N GLU A 296 23.65 25.98 -22.03
CA GLU A 296 24.01 26.60 -20.75
C GLU A 296 25.45 26.26 -20.32
N SER A 297 26.16 25.45 -21.09
CA SER A 297 27.57 25.03 -20.81
C SER A 297 27.70 24.21 -19.51
N GLU A 298 26.67 23.47 -19.12
CA GLU A 298 26.65 22.65 -17.90
C GLU A 298 27.37 21.29 -18.04
N TYR A 299 27.54 20.79 -19.29
CA TYR A 299 28.09 19.45 -19.57
C TYR A 299 29.58 19.46 -19.90
N GLN A 300 30.22 20.60 -20.01
CA GLN A 300 31.64 20.71 -20.33
C GLN A 300 32.57 19.99 -19.31
N PRO A 301 32.32 20.09 -17.96
CA PRO A 301 33.14 19.36 -17.00
C PRO A 301 33.05 17.85 -17.20
N MET A 302 31.87 17.30 -17.49
CA MET A 302 31.64 15.90 -17.77
C MET A 302 32.38 15.44 -19.03
N ALA A 303 32.26 16.20 -20.14
CA ALA A 303 32.97 15.91 -21.37
C ALA A 303 34.50 15.81 -21.13
N LYS A 304 35.06 16.71 -20.30
CA LYS A 304 36.48 16.70 -19.97
C LYS A 304 36.89 15.45 -19.16
N VAL A 305 36.08 15.03 -18.18
CA VAL A 305 36.35 13.84 -17.35
C VAL A 305 36.39 12.57 -18.19
N TYR A 306 35.44 12.45 -19.14
CA TYR A 306 35.35 11.26 -20.01
C TYR A 306 36.12 11.35 -21.33
N GLY A 307 37.06 12.32 -21.44
CA GLY A 307 37.94 12.44 -22.63
C GLY A 307 37.19 12.94 -23.88
N GLY A 308 36.03 13.53 -23.71
CA GLY A 308 35.24 14.07 -24.84
C GLY A 308 35.77 15.42 -25.33
N GLN A 309 35.21 15.86 -26.46
CA GLN A 309 35.51 17.14 -27.09
C GLN A 309 34.39 18.13 -26.96
N THR A 310 34.68 19.38 -26.68
CA THR A 310 33.72 20.49 -26.68
C THR A 310 33.93 21.35 -27.91
N ILE A 311 32.87 21.47 -28.73
CA ILE A 311 32.90 22.31 -29.94
C ILE A 311 31.98 23.51 -29.68
N LYS A 312 32.54 24.71 -29.72
CA LYS A 312 31.74 25.94 -29.66
C LYS A 312 31.18 26.28 -31.00
N ILE A 313 29.86 26.28 -31.13
CA ILE A 313 29.16 26.65 -32.36
C ILE A 313 28.95 28.16 -32.36
N ASN A 314 29.50 28.86 -33.36
CA ASN A 314 29.28 30.27 -33.60
C ASN A 314 29.00 30.46 -35.09
N SER A 315 28.72 31.69 -35.52
CA SER A 315 28.38 32.01 -36.91
C SER A 315 29.46 31.65 -37.93
N SER A 316 30.70 31.41 -37.50
CA SER A 316 31.83 31.03 -38.36
C SER A 316 32.22 29.56 -38.23
N SER A 317 31.57 28.79 -37.35
CA SER A 317 31.87 27.37 -37.16
C SER A 317 31.31 26.53 -38.28
N LYS A 318 32.15 25.68 -38.90
CA LYS A 318 31.72 24.66 -39.85
C LYS A 318 31.78 23.31 -39.10
N ILE A 319 30.65 22.66 -38.98
CA ILE A 319 30.56 21.28 -38.49
C ILE A 319 30.49 20.40 -39.72
N ASN A 320 31.46 19.53 -39.88
CA ASN A 320 31.42 18.51 -40.93
C ASN A 320 30.95 17.22 -40.24
N PRO A 321 29.73 16.74 -40.55
CA PRO A 321 29.13 15.55 -39.89
C PRO A 321 29.87 14.25 -40.23
#